data_77fd506fe77971f634a6209b778bd4ae
#
_entry.id   77fd506fe77971f634a6209b778bd4ae
#
_cell.length_a   1.000
_cell.length_b   1.000
_cell.length_c   1.000
_cell.angle_alpha   90.00
_cell.angle_beta   90.00
_cell.angle_gamma   90.00
#
_symmetry.space_group_name_H-M   'P 1'
#
loop_
_entity.id
_entity.type
_entity.pdbx_description
1 polymer ?
#
loop_
_entity_poly.entity_id
_entity_poly.type
_entity_poly.pdbx_seq_one_letter_code
_entity_poly.pdbx_strand_id
1 'polypeptide(L)'
;MAVFTLPKARELLKYHSRWNDQAINPYIGDLIDLWAENDIEGVLDVSIQGPMMTRFGIRPRNMKSAERIIRLEPTYRFIFRRKDIRVYRNAGRVYIDVPWQRDPVWLGDLLTSREYTNSQGLPLAIGMNIYRECVLHELTDIPHLLVGGSPSSGLDEFLEGLLISILMHQVPDEIELFLCSSGNLGFDGYADLPYCHVIGSVRQTMAMLSEMSREIDRRTSVIYNSGCRNIFQYNELGGSLRHRVIMITEYQRLFASNRQSAMAFILRMAELAGPCGIHLILASSHPGSLRGLWESFPARVCLKVANASDSVAILGQKGGETLRHKGAVYYLDGHDPDPQYLQSGFVTPREARRVIDALRSNYVNGRKRSIFEEIEDEDHDRKSGSSGRSGGSKKVLSFLRDDSGN
;
A
#
# COMPACT_ATOMS: atom_id res chain seq x y z
N MET A 1 -17.06 24.37 -17.72
CA MET A 1 -16.59 23.58 -16.58
C MET A 1 -15.09 23.76 -16.47
N ALA A 2 -14.57 24.11 -15.30
CA ALA A 2 -13.11 24.14 -15.11
C ALA A 2 -12.61 22.68 -15.10
N VAL A 3 -11.62 22.40 -15.93
CA VAL A 3 -11.02 21.06 -16.02
C VAL A 3 -10.05 20.89 -14.86
N PHE A 4 -10.25 19.87 -14.03
CA PHE A 4 -9.31 19.53 -12.96
C PHE A 4 -8.01 19.03 -13.60
N THR A 5 -6.87 19.55 -13.13
CA THR A 5 -5.56 19.14 -13.60
C THR A 5 -4.76 18.59 -12.43
N LEU A 6 -4.24 17.36 -12.60
CA LEU A 6 -3.35 16.75 -11.63
C LEU A 6 -2.03 17.54 -11.53
N PRO A 7 -1.55 17.83 -10.31
CA PRO A 7 -0.25 18.46 -10.15
C PRO A 7 0.88 17.50 -10.52
N LYS A 8 2.02 18.03 -10.94
CA LYS A 8 3.18 17.21 -11.33
C LYS A 8 3.99 16.84 -10.09
N ALA A 9 4.26 15.55 -9.90
CA ALA A 9 5.05 15.04 -8.78
C ALA A 9 6.43 15.72 -8.66
N ARG A 10 7.09 15.98 -9.79
CA ARG A 10 8.41 16.65 -9.85
C ARG A 10 8.43 18.07 -9.26
N GLU A 11 7.30 18.74 -9.22
CA GLU A 11 7.18 20.11 -8.69
C GLU A 11 6.92 20.11 -7.17
N LEU A 12 6.33 19.06 -6.65
CA LEU A 12 5.86 18.99 -5.27
C LEU A 12 6.72 18.12 -4.36
N LEU A 13 7.32 17.05 -4.91
CA LEU A 13 8.01 16.02 -4.15
C LEU A 13 9.51 16.02 -4.46
N LYS A 14 10.29 15.61 -3.46
CA LYS A 14 11.70 15.32 -3.67
C LYS A 14 11.86 14.03 -4.46
N TYR A 15 12.86 14.00 -5.34
CA TYR A 15 13.25 12.82 -6.10
C TYR A 15 14.76 12.92 -6.46
N HIS A 16 15.36 11.79 -6.80
CA HIS A 16 16.74 11.76 -7.30
C HIS A 16 16.74 11.98 -8.81
N SER A 17 17.43 13.02 -9.27
CA SER A 17 17.65 13.24 -10.72
C SER A 17 18.58 12.18 -11.31
N ARG A 18 19.51 11.67 -10.50
CA ARG A 18 20.43 10.56 -10.81
C ARG A 18 20.80 9.84 -9.51
N TRP A 19 20.82 8.51 -9.54
CA TRP A 19 21.36 7.73 -8.45
C TRP A 19 22.89 7.81 -8.48
N ASN A 20 23.50 8.05 -7.33
CA ASN A 20 24.96 8.06 -7.22
C ASN A 20 25.47 6.61 -7.24
N ASP A 21 25.98 6.17 -8.38
CA ASP A 21 26.59 4.86 -8.57
C ASP A 21 28.05 4.92 -8.07
N GLN A 22 28.25 5.15 -6.77
CA GLN A 22 29.59 5.08 -6.18
C GLN A 22 30.20 3.71 -6.44
N ALA A 23 31.49 3.75 -6.79
CA ALA A 23 32.25 2.60 -7.23
C ALA A 23 32.07 1.36 -6.31
N ILE A 24 31.43 0.33 -6.86
CA ILE A 24 31.41 -1.02 -6.30
C ILE A 24 32.78 -1.69 -6.46
N ASN A 25 33.58 -1.19 -7.38
CA ASN A 25 34.84 -1.78 -7.82
C ASN A 25 35.85 -2.14 -6.71
N PRO A 26 36.11 -1.30 -5.68
CA PRO A 26 37.02 -1.69 -4.61
C PRO A 26 36.60 -2.97 -3.89
N TYR A 27 35.31 -3.10 -3.60
CA TYR A 27 34.78 -4.27 -2.88
C TYR A 27 34.77 -5.55 -3.71
N ILE A 28 34.69 -5.43 -5.04
CA ILE A 28 34.79 -6.58 -5.93
C ILE A 28 36.20 -7.17 -5.87
N GLY A 29 37.24 -6.33 -5.88
CA GLY A 29 38.61 -6.76 -5.71
C GLY A 29 38.81 -7.50 -4.40
N ASP A 30 38.43 -6.87 -3.28
CA ASP A 30 38.55 -7.47 -1.94
C ASP A 30 37.82 -8.83 -1.83
N LEU A 31 36.67 -8.98 -2.48
CA LEU A 31 35.92 -10.23 -2.49
C LEU A 31 36.64 -11.32 -3.30
N ILE A 32 37.15 -10.98 -4.48
CA ILE A 32 37.85 -11.91 -5.36
C ILE A 32 39.13 -12.40 -4.68
N ASP A 33 39.88 -11.51 -4.08
CA ASP A 33 41.13 -11.82 -3.36
C ASP A 33 40.83 -12.73 -2.16
N LEU A 34 39.80 -12.40 -1.36
CA LEU A 34 39.37 -13.22 -0.25
C LEU A 34 38.98 -14.63 -0.67
N TRP A 35 38.28 -14.76 -1.80
CA TRP A 35 37.88 -16.09 -2.30
C TRP A 35 39.05 -16.90 -2.83
N ALA A 36 40.01 -16.24 -3.48
CA ALA A 36 41.25 -16.88 -3.92
C ALA A 36 42.06 -17.40 -2.73
N GLU A 37 42.20 -16.61 -1.66
CA GLU A 37 42.88 -17.03 -0.42
C GLU A 37 42.21 -18.22 0.30
N ASN A 38 40.90 -18.43 0.08
CA ASN A 38 40.12 -19.48 0.72
C ASN A 38 39.78 -20.65 -0.22
N ASP A 39 40.49 -20.82 -1.35
CA ASP A 39 40.24 -21.85 -2.37
C ASP A 39 38.75 -21.93 -2.78
N ILE A 40 38.14 -20.81 -2.98
CA ILE A 40 36.73 -20.72 -3.43
C ILE A 40 36.72 -20.53 -4.94
N GLU A 41 36.19 -21.54 -5.64
CA GLU A 41 35.99 -21.48 -7.08
C GLU A 41 34.55 -21.06 -7.39
N GLY A 42 34.40 -19.98 -8.17
CA GLY A 42 33.12 -19.44 -8.58
C GLY A 42 33.26 -18.23 -9.47
N VAL A 43 32.13 -17.74 -9.98
CA VAL A 43 32.05 -16.55 -10.83
C VAL A 43 31.14 -15.54 -10.16
N LEU A 44 31.62 -14.32 -9.94
CA LEU A 44 30.80 -13.19 -9.58
C LEU A 44 30.07 -12.72 -10.84
N ASP A 45 28.79 -13.09 -10.98
CA ASP A 45 27.99 -12.78 -12.15
C ASP A 45 26.88 -11.75 -11.88
N VAL A 46 26.71 -11.37 -10.63
CA VAL A 46 25.76 -10.34 -10.21
C VAL A 46 26.45 -9.33 -9.30
N SER A 47 26.42 -8.06 -9.70
CA SER A 47 26.84 -6.93 -8.86
C SER A 47 25.85 -5.79 -9.08
N ILE A 48 24.92 -5.61 -8.13
CA ILE A 48 23.83 -4.64 -8.25
C ILE A 48 23.86 -3.71 -7.06
N GLN A 49 23.82 -2.44 -7.36
CA GLN A 49 23.72 -1.38 -6.37
C GLN A 49 22.26 -0.88 -6.32
N GLY A 50 21.49 -1.46 -5.39
CA GLY A 50 20.14 -1.03 -5.11
C GLY A 50 20.05 0.23 -4.25
N PRO A 51 18.84 0.68 -3.92
CA PRO A 51 18.63 1.90 -3.14
C PRO A 51 19.16 1.81 -1.71
N MET A 52 19.08 0.65 -1.06
CA MET A 52 19.46 0.47 0.35
C MET A 52 20.54 -0.58 0.57
N MET A 53 20.91 -1.32 -0.46
CA MET A 53 21.94 -2.36 -0.37
C MET A 53 22.65 -2.57 -1.70
N THR A 54 23.86 -3.13 -1.61
CA THR A 54 24.54 -3.71 -2.77
C THR A 54 24.44 -5.23 -2.67
N ARG A 55 24.07 -5.86 -3.75
CA ARG A 55 23.99 -7.33 -3.88
C ARG A 55 25.12 -7.83 -4.76
N PHE A 56 25.89 -8.77 -4.21
CA PHE A 56 26.83 -9.56 -4.97
C PHE A 56 26.27 -10.99 -5.11
N GLY A 57 26.19 -11.50 -6.32
CA GLY A 57 25.74 -12.85 -6.60
C GLY A 57 26.85 -13.67 -7.22
N ILE A 58 27.18 -14.77 -6.57
CA ILE A 58 28.25 -15.66 -6.94
C ILE A 58 27.64 -16.98 -7.39
N ARG A 59 28.06 -17.48 -8.55
CA ARG A 59 27.79 -18.83 -8.99
C ARG A 59 28.96 -19.73 -8.57
N PRO A 60 28.85 -20.48 -7.47
CA PRO A 60 29.91 -21.38 -7.03
C PRO A 60 30.04 -22.55 -7.99
N ARG A 61 31.27 -23.04 -8.22
CA ARG A 61 31.52 -24.18 -9.07
C ARG A 61 30.93 -25.48 -8.50
N ASN A 62 30.88 -25.60 -7.19
CA ASN A 62 30.40 -26.77 -6.48
C ASN A 62 29.83 -26.41 -5.11
N MET A 63 29.17 -27.39 -4.45
CA MET A 63 28.56 -27.20 -3.12
C MET A 63 29.58 -26.84 -2.04
N LYS A 64 30.81 -27.38 -2.11
CA LYS A 64 31.88 -27.07 -1.14
C LYS A 64 32.26 -25.61 -1.20
N SER A 65 32.38 -25.00 -2.40
CA SER A 65 32.61 -23.59 -2.59
C SER A 65 31.43 -22.75 -2.06
N ALA A 66 30.18 -23.19 -2.32
CA ALA A 66 29.01 -22.51 -1.79
C ALA A 66 28.97 -22.44 -0.25
N GLU A 67 29.33 -23.55 0.41
CA GLU A 67 29.42 -23.61 1.87
C GLU A 67 30.51 -22.72 2.43
N ARG A 68 31.70 -22.70 1.76
CA ARG A 68 32.82 -21.82 2.16
C ARG A 68 32.42 -20.36 2.06
N ILE A 69 31.77 -19.94 0.97
CA ILE A 69 31.29 -18.56 0.82
C ILE A 69 30.38 -18.16 1.99
N ILE A 70 29.47 -19.04 2.40
CA ILE A 70 28.55 -18.76 3.52
C ILE A 70 29.31 -18.66 4.85
N ARG A 71 30.27 -19.55 5.08
CA ARG A 71 31.08 -19.54 6.31
C ARG A 71 31.91 -18.28 6.49
N LEU A 72 32.23 -17.58 5.39
CA LEU A 72 32.97 -16.31 5.42
C LEU A 72 32.10 -15.10 5.82
N GLU A 73 30.83 -15.29 6.18
CA GLU A 73 29.96 -14.17 6.62
C GLU A 73 30.61 -13.26 7.69
N PRO A 74 31.31 -13.77 8.74
CA PRO A 74 32.02 -12.92 9.68
C PRO A 74 33.11 -12.06 9.06
N THR A 75 33.82 -12.61 8.06
CA THR A 75 34.88 -11.91 7.32
C THR A 75 34.30 -10.82 6.44
N TYR A 76 33.17 -11.05 5.75
CA TYR A 76 32.47 -10.01 5.00
C TYR A 76 32.04 -8.86 5.91
N ARG A 77 31.55 -9.16 7.11
CA ARG A 77 31.20 -8.12 8.09
C ARG A 77 32.38 -7.24 8.47
N PHE A 78 33.57 -7.85 8.56
CA PHE A 78 34.81 -7.11 8.83
C PHE A 78 35.24 -6.26 7.64
N ILE A 79 35.33 -6.82 6.43
CA ILE A 79 35.75 -6.11 5.20
C ILE A 79 34.83 -4.94 4.90
N PHE A 80 33.52 -5.19 4.89
CA PHE A 80 32.54 -4.14 4.59
C PHE A 80 32.23 -3.23 5.79
N ARG A 81 32.81 -3.52 6.98
CA ARG A 81 32.55 -2.79 8.24
C ARG A 81 31.06 -2.67 8.56
N ARG A 82 30.31 -3.77 8.33
CA ARG A 82 28.86 -3.85 8.50
C ARG A 82 28.45 -5.08 9.30
N LYS A 83 27.56 -4.90 10.29
CA LYS A 83 27.05 -6.01 11.13
C LYS A 83 25.84 -6.73 10.53
N ASP A 84 25.20 -6.11 9.55
CA ASP A 84 23.87 -6.46 9.03
C ASP A 84 23.92 -7.10 7.63
N ILE A 85 25.08 -7.62 7.23
CA ILE A 85 25.26 -8.37 5.99
C ILE A 85 24.44 -9.66 6.06
N ARG A 86 23.87 -10.04 4.92
CA ARG A 86 23.18 -11.32 4.73
C ARG A 86 23.89 -12.14 3.69
N VAL A 87 24.11 -13.41 4.00
CA VAL A 87 24.66 -14.39 3.05
C VAL A 87 23.68 -15.55 2.96
N TYR A 88 23.18 -15.84 1.76
CA TYR A 88 22.17 -16.88 1.56
C TYR A 88 22.26 -17.49 0.16
N ARG A 89 21.63 -18.67 0.00
CA ARG A 89 21.54 -19.35 -1.30
C ARG A 89 20.18 -19.10 -1.92
N ASN A 90 20.17 -18.85 -3.21
CA ASN A 90 18.96 -18.84 -4.00
C ASN A 90 19.29 -19.16 -5.47
N ALA A 91 18.48 -20.00 -6.12
CA ALA A 91 18.56 -20.32 -7.55
C ALA A 91 19.97 -20.64 -8.06
N GLY A 92 20.70 -21.47 -7.33
CA GLY A 92 22.07 -21.92 -7.73
C GLY A 92 23.18 -20.89 -7.49
N ARG A 93 22.86 -19.76 -6.84
CA ARG A 93 23.82 -18.73 -6.44
C ARG A 93 23.91 -18.58 -4.94
N VAL A 94 25.03 -18.04 -4.49
CA VAL A 94 25.16 -17.47 -3.15
C VAL A 94 25.14 -15.95 -3.29
N TYR A 95 24.24 -15.32 -2.57
CA TYR A 95 24.11 -13.89 -2.54
C TYR A 95 24.72 -13.32 -1.27
N ILE A 96 25.41 -12.18 -1.41
CA ILE A 96 25.91 -11.37 -0.32
C ILE A 96 25.24 -10.00 -0.44
N ASP A 97 24.32 -9.70 0.45
CA ASP A 97 23.64 -8.43 0.52
C ASP A 97 24.31 -7.55 1.57
N VAL A 98 24.91 -6.46 1.10
CA VAL A 98 25.63 -5.48 1.92
C VAL A 98 24.77 -4.22 2.03
N PRO A 99 24.16 -3.95 3.20
CA PRO A 99 23.38 -2.73 3.41
C PRO A 99 24.30 -1.49 3.42
N TRP A 100 23.79 -0.42 2.81
CA TRP A 100 24.44 0.89 2.81
C TRP A 100 23.56 1.94 3.48
N GLN A 101 24.18 2.87 4.14
CA GLN A 101 23.49 4.06 4.62
C GLN A 101 23.49 5.07 3.47
N ARG A 102 22.33 5.22 2.81
CA ARG A 102 22.14 6.12 1.67
C ARG A 102 20.98 7.06 1.94
N ASP A 103 20.79 7.97 1.01
CA ASP A 103 19.57 8.77 0.98
C ASP A 103 18.35 7.86 0.88
N PRO A 104 17.23 8.22 1.55
CA PRO A 104 15.99 7.44 1.44
C PRO A 104 15.52 7.42 -0.01
N VAL A 105 14.79 6.37 -0.39
CA VAL A 105 13.97 6.38 -1.59
C VAL A 105 12.88 7.43 -1.34
N TRP A 106 12.85 8.48 -2.15
CA TRP A 106 11.80 9.49 -2.05
C TRP A 106 10.53 9.00 -2.72
N LEU A 107 9.37 9.38 -2.20
CA LEU A 107 8.10 9.07 -2.89
C LEU A 107 8.10 9.62 -4.32
N GLY A 108 8.70 10.79 -4.54
CA GLY A 108 8.86 11.38 -5.86
C GLY A 108 9.64 10.51 -6.85
N ASP A 109 10.59 9.67 -6.38
CA ASP A 109 11.28 8.71 -7.26
C ASP A 109 10.30 7.69 -7.83
N LEU A 110 9.35 7.22 -7.01
CA LEU A 110 8.33 6.26 -7.42
C LEU A 110 7.31 6.92 -8.35
N LEU A 111 6.77 8.09 -7.96
CA LEU A 111 5.72 8.77 -8.72
C LEU A 111 6.20 9.42 -10.02
N THR A 112 7.51 9.52 -10.24
CA THR A 112 8.09 9.98 -11.51
C THR A 112 8.62 8.84 -12.37
N SER A 113 8.51 7.60 -11.89
CA SER A 113 8.93 6.41 -12.62
C SER A 113 8.06 6.16 -13.85
N ARG A 114 8.59 5.39 -14.78
CA ARG A 114 7.86 5.01 -15.99
C ARG A 114 6.70 4.09 -15.67
N GLU A 115 6.88 3.18 -14.72
CA GLU A 115 5.88 2.24 -14.28
C GLU A 115 4.63 2.98 -13.77
N TYR A 116 4.83 3.94 -12.87
CA TYR A 116 3.74 4.71 -12.30
C TYR A 116 3.06 5.63 -13.32
N THR A 117 3.82 6.34 -14.13
CA THR A 117 3.26 7.29 -15.12
C THR A 117 2.51 6.62 -16.26
N ASN A 118 2.78 5.35 -16.55
CA ASN A 118 2.11 4.56 -17.57
C ASN A 118 0.96 3.70 -17.05
N SER A 119 0.74 3.63 -15.72
CA SER A 119 -0.40 2.91 -15.16
C SER A 119 -1.71 3.50 -15.67
N GLN A 120 -2.69 2.65 -15.93
CA GLN A 120 -4.03 3.03 -16.37
C GLN A 120 -5.09 2.70 -15.31
N GLY A 121 -4.65 2.14 -14.19
CA GLY A 121 -5.52 1.69 -13.11
C GLY A 121 -5.48 2.60 -11.87
N LEU A 122 -5.54 1.99 -10.70
CA LEU A 122 -5.42 2.64 -9.39
C LEU A 122 -4.09 2.24 -8.75
N PRO A 123 -2.95 2.83 -9.16
CA PRO A 123 -1.64 2.41 -8.71
C PRO A 123 -1.35 2.86 -7.27
N LEU A 124 -0.92 1.93 -6.46
CA LEU A 124 -0.30 2.16 -5.17
C LEU A 124 1.21 1.98 -5.32
N ALA A 125 1.99 3.01 -5.09
CA ALA A 125 3.45 2.96 -5.15
C ALA A 125 4.01 2.25 -3.90
N ILE A 126 4.21 0.93 -3.99
CA ILE A 126 4.64 0.10 -2.86
C ILE A 126 6.09 0.38 -2.49
N GLY A 127 6.97 0.49 -3.49
CA GLY A 127 8.37 0.74 -3.22
C GLY A 127 9.26 0.52 -4.42
N MET A 128 10.56 0.55 -4.17
CA MET A 128 11.60 0.35 -5.15
C MET A 128 12.33 -0.96 -4.83
N ASN A 129 12.54 -1.80 -5.84
CA ASN A 129 13.28 -3.03 -5.71
C ASN A 129 14.81 -2.79 -5.78
N ILE A 130 15.59 -3.87 -5.69
CA ILE A 130 17.04 -3.78 -5.73
C ILE A 130 17.58 -3.31 -7.09
N TYR A 131 16.80 -3.49 -8.16
CA TYR A 131 17.14 -3.05 -9.52
C TYR A 131 16.76 -1.60 -9.78
N ARG A 132 16.22 -0.90 -8.77
CA ARG A 132 15.70 0.47 -8.83
C ARG A 132 14.46 0.61 -9.70
N GLU A 133 13.72 -0.46 -9.84
CA GLU A 133 12.42 -0.45 -10.51
C GLU A 133 11.33 -0.13 -9.49
N CYS A 134 10.37 0.69 -9.88
CA CYS A 134 9.20 0.98 -9.08
C CYS A 134 8.23 -0.21 -9.14
N VAL A 135 7.87 -0.71 -7.96
CA VAL A 135 6.87 -1.78 -7.83
C VAL A 135 5.55 -1.17 -7.39
N LEU A 136 4.53 -1.41 -8.19
CA LEU A 136 3.17 -0.94 -7.97
C LEU A 136 2.27 -2.09 -7.53
N HIS A 137 1.22 -1.74 -6.81
CA HIS A 137 0.05 -2.58 -6.62
C HIS A 137 -1.14 -1.91 -7.29
N GLU A 138 -1.74 -2.59 -8.26
CA GLU A 138 -2.91 -2.10 -8.96
C GLU A 138 -4.18 -2.58 -8.25
N LEU A 139 -4.90 -1.67 -7.61
CA LEU A 139 -6.17 -1.99 -6.96
C LEU A 139 -7.26 -2.44 -7.95
N THR A 140 -7.09 -2.12 -9.22
CA THR A 140 -7.99 -2.55 -10.30
C THR A 140 -7.76 -4.00 -10.72
N ASP A 141 -6.59 -4.56 -10.43
CA ASP A 141 -6.23 -5.96 -10.69
C ASP A 141 -6.47 -6.82 -9.44
N ILE A 142 -5.82 -6.49 -8.34
CA ILE A 142 -6.07 -7.13 -7.04
C ILE A 142 -6.68 -6.10 -6.09
N PRO A 143 -7.99 -6.18 -5.85
CA PRO A 143 -8.78 -5.04 -5.34
C PRO A 143 -8.50 -4.64 -3.90
N HIS A 144 -7.76 -5.45 -3.13
CA HIS A 144 -7.60 -5.22 -1.70
C HIS A 144 -6.16 -5.43 -1.26
N LEU A 145 -5.73 -4.65 -0.27
CA LEU A 145 -4.37 -4.70 0.29
C LEU A 145 -4.41 -4.82 1.81
N LEU A 146 -3.71 -5.81 2.33
CA LEU A 146 -3.46 -5.96 3.76
C LEU A 146 -2.07 -5.41 4.11
N VAL A 147 -1.99 -4.53 5.10
CA VAL A 147 -0.73 -3.89 5.52
C VAL A 147 -0.50 -4.09 7.00
N GLY A 148 0.67 -4.54 7.38
CA GLY A 148 1.01 -4.68 8.78
C GLY A 148 2.47 -4.35 9.08
N GLY A 149 2.73 -3.88 10.30
CA GLY A 149 4.07 -3.58 10.78
C GLY A 149 4.05 -3.20 12.25
N SER A 150 5.18 -3.34 12.93
CA SER A 150 5.29 -2.86 14.32
C SER A 150 5.27 -1.33 14.38
N PRO A 151 4.91 -0.72 15.51
CA PRO A 151 5.13 0.71 15.73
C PRO A 151 6.58 1.10 15.37
N SER A 152 6.78 2.28 14.81
CA SER A 152 8.09 2.77 14.32
C SER A 152 8.70 2.02 13.12
N SER A 153 8.00 1.06 12.50
CA SER A 153 8.46 0.38 11.28
C SER A 153 8.46 1.29 10.05
N GLY A 154 7.76 2.41 10.11
CA GLY A 154 7.48 3.30 8.98
C GLY A 154 6.09 3.08 8.38
N LEU A 155 5.19 2.41 9.12
CA LEU A 155 3.83 2.11 8.66
C LEU A 155 3.05 3.37 8.30
N ASP A 156 3.09 4.39 9.15
CA ASP A 156 2.33 5.62 8.94
C ASP A 156 2.82 6.36 7.69
N GLU A 157 4.13 6.50 7.52
CA GLU A 157 4.73 7.12 6.34
C GLU A 157 4.48 6.29 5.07
N PHE A 158 4.41 4.97 5.19
CA PHE A 158 4.05 4.09 4.08
C PHE A 158 2.61 4.30 3.64
N LEU A 159 1.66 4.33 4.59
CA LEU A 159 0.24 4.57 4.29
C LEU A 159 0.00 5.97 3.70
N GLU A 160 0.71 6.97 4.20
CA GLU A 160 0.73 8.33 3.62
C GLU A 160 1.21 8.29 2.16
N GLY A 161 2.29 7.55 1.88
CA GLY A 161 2.82 7.36 0.52
C GLY A 161 1.81 6.69 -0.42
N LEU A 162 1.09 5.67 0.05
CA LEU A 162 0.03 5.01 -0.72
C LEU A 162 -1.12 5.99 -1.04
N LEU A 163 -1.54 6.77 -0.06
CA LEU A 163 -2.62 7.74 -0.23
C LEU A 163 -2.24 8.82 -1.24
N ILE A 164 -1.03 9.38 -1.12
CA ILE A 164 -0.53 10.36 -2.09
C ILE A 164 -0.41 9.76 -3.48
N SER A 165 0.02 8.50 -3.61
CA SER A 165 0.10 7.86 -4.94
C SER A 165 -1.25 7.79 -5.63
N ILE A 166 -2.33 7.45 -4.92
CA ILE A 166 -3.68 7.48 -5.50
C ILE A 166 -4.08 8.90 -5.89
N LEU A 167 -3.92 9.86 -4.98
CA LEU A 167 -4.34 11.25 -5.16
C LEU A 167 -3.60 11.97 -6.30
N MET A 168 -2.37 11.55 -6.57
CA MET A 168 -1.54 12.11 -7.66
C MET A 168 -1.79 11.44 -9.01
N HIS A 169 -2.60 10.40 -9.06
CA HIS A 169 -2.91 9.64 -10.28
C HIS A 169 -4.36 9.81 -10.73
N GLN A 170 -5.31 9.93 -9.79
CA GLN A 170 -6.73 9.91 -10.07
C GLN A 170 -7.38 11.29 -9.96
N VAL A 171 -8.27 11.59 -10.88
CA VAL A 171 -9.07 12.82 -10.81
C VAL A 171 -10.30 12.63 -9.88
N PRO A 172 -10.82 13.71 -9.28
CA PRO A 172 -11.94 13.64 -8.33
C PRO A 172 -13.23 13.01 -8.86
N ASP A 173 -13.43 13.07 -10.18
CA ASP A 173 -14.63 12.50 -10.82
C ASP A 173 -14.55 10.97 -11.00
N GLU A 174 -13.36 10.38 -10.80
CA GLU A 174 -13.12 8.94 -10.95
C GLU A 174 -12.98 8.20 -9.64
N ILE A 175 -12.73 8.92 -8.54
CA ILE A 175 -12.42 8.30 -7.24
C ILE A 175 -13.10 9.00 -6.07
N GLU A 176 -13.37 8.21 -5.04
CA GLU A 176 -13.83 8.65 -3.73
C GLU A 176 -13.06 7.90 -2.64
N LEU A 177 -12.52 8.63 -1.66
CA LEU A 177 -11.68 8.08 -0.60
C LEU A 177 -12.37 8.13 0.76
N PHE A 178 -12.35 7.02 1.48
CA PHE A 178 -12.85 6.90 2.86
C PHE A 178 -11.68 6.58 3.77
N LEU A 179 -11.27 7.56 4.57
CA LEU A 179 -10.08 7.49 5.42
C LEU A 179 -10.51 7.30 6.87
N CYS A 180 -10.47 6.05 7.33
CA CYS A 180 -10.93 5.67 8.66
C CYS A 180 -9.74 5.52 9.61
N SER A 181 -9.64 6.42 10.58
CA SER A 181 -8.63 6.38 11.63
C SER A 181 -9.29 6.54 12.99
N SER A 182 -9.18 5.54 13.84
CA SER A 182 -9.57 5.63 15.24
C SER A 182 -8.37 5.87 16.18
N GLY A 183 -7.23 6.26 15.62
CA GLY A 183 -5.94 6.41 16.29
C GLY A 183 -5.25 7.74 15.99
N ASN A 184 -3.93 7.75 16.13
CA ASN A 184 -3.10 8.95 16.01
C ASN A 184 -2.74 9.34 14.56
N LEU A 185 -3.11 8.55 13.56
CA LEU A 185 -2.89 8.93 12.16
C LEU A 185 -3.91 10.00 11.82
N GLY A 186 -3.46 11.25 11.77
CA GLY A 186 -4.31 12.38 11.45
C GLY A 186 -4.51 12.48 9.94
N PHE A 187 -5.66 12.07 9.45
CA PHE A 187 -6.09 12.37 8.08
C PHE A 187 -6.75 13.76 7.97
N ASP A 188 -6.67 14.59 9.01
CA ASP A 188 -7.38 15.87 9.08
C ASP A 188 -7.09 16.79 7.88
N GLY A 189 -5.83 16.77 7.39
CA GLY A 189 -5.46 17.54 6.21
C GLY A 189 -6.18 17.14 4.93
N TYR A 190 -6.68 15.91 4.83
CA TYR A 190 -7.39 15.40 3.66
C TYR A 190 -8.88 15.75 3.65
N ALA A 191 -9.44 16.15 4.80
CA ALA A 191 -10.85 16.58 4.89
C ALA A 191 -11.18 17.80 4.02
N ASP A 192 -10.16 18.57 3.64
CA ASP A 192 -10.30 19.72 2.73
C ASP A 192 -10.48 19.32 1.25
N LEU A 193 -10.26 18.04 0.91
CA LEU A 193 -10.47 17.53 -0.45
C LEU A 193 -11.89 17.00 -0.58
N PRO A 194 -12.69 17.50 -1.55
CA PRO A 194 -14.13 17.20 -1.65
C PRO A 194 -14.48 15.74 -1.90
N TYR A 195 -13.52 14.96 -2.35
CA TYR A 195 -13.65 13.51 -2.64
C TYR A 195 -12.99 12.63 -1.58
N CYS A 196 -12.60 13.22 -0.42
CA CYS A 196 -12.05 12.53 0.73
C CYS A 196 -12.98 12.64 1.93
N HIS A 197 -13.38 11.52 2.49
CA HIS A 197 -14.23 11.43 3.68
C HIS A 197 -13.40 10.93 4.85
N VAL A 198 -13.10 11.81 5.80
CA VAL A 198 -12.32 11.48 7.00
C VAL A 198 -13.25 11.02 8.10
N ILE A 199 -13.03 9.83 8.63
CA ILE A 199 -13.85 9.15 9.63
C ILE A 199 -13.01 8.86 10.87
N GLY A 200 -13.27 9.56 11.97
CA GLY A 200 -12.43 9.53 13.17
C GLY A 200 -12.90 8.59 14.29
N SER A 201 -14.06 7.93 14.16
CA SER A 201 -14.58 7.07 15.23
C SER A 201 -14.92 5.65 14.76
N VAL A 202 -14.78 4.68 15.68
CA VAL A 202 -15.16 3.27 15.45
C VAL A 202 -16.61 3.15 15.03
N ARG A 203 -17.50 3.92 15.66
CA ARG A 203 -18.94 3.89 15.38
C ARG A 203 -19.24 4.35 13.96
N GLN A 204 -18.65 5.47 13.53
CA GLN A 204 -18.81 5.98 12.17
C GLN A 204 -18.21 5.02 11.14
N THR A 205 -17.04 4.42 11.44
CA THR A 205 -16.44 3.41 10.56
C THR A 205 -17.35 2.19 10.40
N MET A 206 -17.98 1.70 11.48
CA MET A 206 -18.93 0.59 11.39
C MET A 206 -20.19 0.96 10.59
N ALA A 207 -20.68 2.17 10.73
CA ALA A 207 -21.82 2.68 9.94
C ALA A 207 -21.43 2.75 8.46
N MET A 208 -20.26 3.31 8.12
CA MET A 208 -19.74 3.37 6.75
C MET A 208 -19.58 1.95 6.15
N LEU A 209 -19.02 0.99 6.88
CA LEU A 209 -18.89 -0.39 6.41
C LEU A 209 -20.26 -1.03 6.10
N SER A 210 -21.28 -0.74 6.93
CA SER A 210 -22.65 -1.18 6.67
C SER A 210 -23.22 -0.56 5.38
N GLU A 211 -22.97 0.73 5.15
CA GLU A 211 -23.37 1.41 3.91
C GLU A 211 -22.63 0.84 2.69
N MET A 212 -21.31 0.63 2.80
CA MET A 212 -20.57 0.00 1.72
C MET A 212 -21.06 -1.40 1.39
N SER A 213 -21.52 -2.16 2.38
CA SER A 213 -22.13 -3.48 2.14
C SER A 213 -23.41 -3.36 1.28
N ARG A 214 -24.26 -2.35 1.55
CA ARG A 214 -25.45 -2.07 0.73
C ARG A 214 -25.07 -1.55 -0.66
N GLU A 215 -24.07 -0.71 -0.72
CA GLU A 215 -23.56 -0.16 -1.98
C GLU A 215 -23.02 -1.25 -2.91
N ILE A 216 -22.36 -2.29 -2.37
CA ILE A 216 -21.95 -3.46 -3.15
C ILE A 216 -23.17 -4.10 -3.82
N ASP A 217 -24.26 -4.33 -3.08
CA ASP A 217 -25.49 -4.92 -3.64
C ASP A 217 -26.10 -4.03 -4.73
N ARG A 218 -26.17 -2.73 -4.48
CA ARG A 218 -26.68 -1.75 -5.45
C ARG A 218 -25.84 -1.76 -6.75
N ARG A 219 -24.52 -1.63 -6.61
CA ARG A 219 -23.61 -1.60 -7.77
C ARG A 219 -23.62 -2.92 -8.55
N THR A 220 -23.62 -4.04 -7.84
CA THR A 220 -23.73 -5.36 -8.45
C THR A 220 -24.98 -5.45 -9.31
N SER A 221 -26.12 -4.99 -8.79
CA SER A 221 -27.40 -4.98 -9.54
C SER A 221 -27.34 -4.06 -10.76
N VAL A 222 -26.81 -2.85 -10.62
CA VAL A 222 -26.68 -1.89 -11.73
C VAL A 222 -25.76 -2.42 -12.83
N ILE A 223 -24.59 -2.94 -12.48
CA ILE A 223 -23.62 -3.50 -13.42
C ILE A 223 -24.21 -4.72 -14.14
N TYR A 224 -24.80 -5.65 -13.39
CA TYR A 224 -25.41 -6.86 -13.96
C TYR A 224 -26.57 -6.54 -14.90
N ASN A 225 -27.49 -5.65 -14.50
CA ASN A 225 -28.64 -5.25 -15.33
C ASN A 225 -28.23 -4.54 -16.62
N SER A 226 -27.03 -3.96 -16.66
CA SER A 226 -26.45 -3.36 -17.87
C SER A 226 -25.71 -4.36 -18.75
N GLY A 227 -25.73 -5.66 -18.41
CA GLY A 227 -25.02 -6.72 -19.13
C GLY A 227 -23.51 -6.72 -18.92
N CYS A 228 -23.01 -5.97 -17.93
CA CYS A 228 -21.58 -5.84 -17.60
C CYS A 228 -21.17 -6.82 -16.50
N ARG A 229 -19.85 -7.12 -16.46
CA ARG A 229 -19.28 -8.00 -15.43
C ARG A 229 -18.60 -7.22 -14.30
N ASN A 230 -18.19 -5.99 -14.58
CA ASN A 230 -17.46 -5.14 -13.64
C ASN A 230 -17.65 -3.66 -13.96
N ILE A 231 -17.16 -2.82 -13.06
CA ILE A 231 -17.23 -1.35 -13.15
C ILE A 231 -16.57 -0.81 -14.42
N PHE A 232 -15.49 -1.42 -14.93
CA PHE A 232 -14.79 -0.95 -16.12
C PHE A 232 -15.69 -1.06 -17.36
N GLN A 233 -16.25 -2.24 -17.59
CA GLN A 233 -17.18 -2.44 -18.70
C GLN A 233 -18.39 -1.53 -18.59
N TYR A 234 -18.91 -1.34 -17.38
CA TYR A 234 -20.04 -0.44 -17.15
C TYR A 234 -19.70 1.01 -17.49
N ASN A 235 -18.54 1.50 -17.06
CA ASN A 235 -18.10 2.87 -17.36
C ASN A 235 -17.72 3.06 -18.83
N GLU A 236 -17.14 2.06 -19.50
CA GLU A 236 -16.89 2.08 -20.95
C GLU A 236 -18.18 2.19 -21.77
N LEU A 237 -19.28 1.65 -21.29
CA LEU A 237 -20.61 1.76 -21.92
C LEU A 237 -21.33 3.07 -21.57
N GLY A 238 -20.65 4.04 -20.96
CA GLY A 238 -21.21 5.35 -20.61
C GLY A 238 -21.74 5.46 -19.19
N GLY A 239 -21.48 4.47 -18.33
CA GLY A 239 -21.70 4.58 -16.90
C GLY A 239 -20.72 5.58 -16.24
N SER A 240 -21.02 5.98 -15.01
CA SER A 240 -20.21 6.98 -14.28
C SER A 240 -19.96 6.59 -12.82
N LEU A 241 -19.81 5.32 -12.54
CA LEU A 241 -19.48 4.86 -11.18
C LEU A 241 -18.03 5.19 -10.85
N ARG A 242 -17.82 5.90 -9.73
CA ARG A 242 -16.48 6.18 -9.21
C ARG A 242 -15.92 4.96 -8.49
N HIS A 243 -14.61 4.79 -8.56
CA HIS A 243 -13.92 3.87 -7.65
C HIS A 243 -13.99 4.41 -6.22
N ARG A 244 -14.23 3.54 -5.25
CA ARG A 244 -14.19 3.87 -3.81
C ARG A 244 -13.03 3.15 -3.16
N VAL A 245 -12.10 3.89 -2.58
CA VAL A 245 -11.00 3.32 -1.81
C VAL A 245 -11.20 3.61 -0.34
N ILE A 246 -11.28 2.56 0.45
CA ILE A 246 -11.47 2.61 1.89
C ILE A 246 -10.16 2.21 2.55
N MET A 247 -9.54 3.16 3.26
CA MET A 247 -8.34 2.90 4.06
C MET A 247 -8.73 2.89 5.53
N ILE A 248 -8.56 1.74 6.18
CA ILE A 248 -8.81 1.58 7.62
C ILE A 248 -7.49 1.34 8.32
N THR A 249 -7.08 2.30 9.15
CA THR A 249 -5.93 2.14 10.03
C THR A 249 -6.38 1.66 11.41
N GLU A 250 -5.52 0.88 12.09
CA GLU A 250 -5.81 0.39 13.44
C GLU A 250 -7.16 -0.37 13.55
N TYR A 251 -7.47 -1.20 12.54
CA TYR A 251 -8.75 -1.90 12.46
C TYR A 251 -9.04 -2.80 13.67
N GLN A 252 -8.03 -3.20 14.47
CA GLN A 252 -8.23 -3.98 15.69
C GLN A 252 -9.17 -3.29 16.69
N ARG A 253 -9.31 -1.98 16.63
CA ARG A 253 -10.26 -1.23 17.46
C ARG A 253 -11.71 -1.53 17.07
N LEU A 254 -11.98 -1.82 15.80
CA LEU A 254 -13.29 -2.28 15.34
C LEU A 254 -13.64 -3.62 15.98
N PHE A 255 -12.65 -4.51 16.07
CA PHE A 255 -12.82 -5.82 16.69
C PHE A 255 -13.03 -5.77 18.20
N ALA A 256 -12.47 -4.78 18.87
CA ALA A 256 -12.70 -4.56 20.28
C ALA A 256 -14.15 -4.12 20.57
N SER A 257 -14.79 -3.43 19.63
CA SER A 257 -16.18 -2.97 19.74
C SER A 257 -17.19 -4.06 19.39
N ASN A 258 -17.08 -4.63 18.18
CA ASN A 258 -17.94 -5.73 17.71
C ASN A 258 -17.20 -6.57 16.66
N ARG A 259 -16.44 -7.56 17.12
CA ARG A 259 -15.62 -8.42 16.27
C ARG A 259 -16.43 -9.13 15.18
N GLN A 260 -17.58 -9.68 15.53
CA GLN A 260 -18.37 -10.49 14.61
C GLN A 260 -18.89 -9.66 13.43
N SER A 261 -19.48 -8.52 13.70
CA SER A 261 -19.99 -7.64 12.63
C SER A 261 -18.87 -7.02 11.80
N ALA A 262 -17.80 -6.56 12.44
CA ALA A 262 -16.65 -5.98 11.73
C ALA A 262 -16.00 -7.01 10.80
N MET A 263 -15.79 -8.25 11.28
CA MET A 263 -15.24 -9.33 10.49
C MET A 263 -16.16 -9.67 9.30
N ALA A 264 -17.47 -9.78 9.53
CA ALA A 264 -18.43 -10.07 8.47
C ALA A 264 -18.41 -9.01 7.35
N PHE A 265 -18.34 -7.72 7.70
CA PHE A 265 -18.24 -6.65 6.70
C PHE A 265 -16.92 -6.70 5.94
N ILE A 266 -15.79 -6.88 6.64
CA ILE A 266 -14.47 -6.93 6.01
C ILE A 266 -14.36 -8.11 5.04
N LEU A 267 -14.78 -9.30 5.45
CA LEU A 267 -14.75 -10.50 4.60
C LEU A 267 -15.69 -10.36 3.39
N ARG A 268 -16.90 -9.85 3.61
CA ARG A 268 -17.83 -9.59 2.52
C ARG A 268 -17.24 -8.62 1.48
N MET A 269 -16.58 -7.56 1.95
CA MET A 269 -15.90 -6.62 1.06
C MET A 269 -14.75 -7.28 0.30
N ALA A 270 -13.92 -8.07 1.00
CA ALA A 270 -12.82 -8.78 0.38
C ALA A 270 -13.26 -9.75 -0.73
N GLU A 271 -14.46 -10.33 -0.61
CA GLU A 271 -15.00 -11.29 -1.58
C GLU A 271 -15.75 -10.64 -2.75
N LEU A 272 -16.51 -9.57 -2.51
CA LEU A 272 -17.52 -9.09 -3.46
C LEU A 272 -17.28 -7.68 -4.00
N ALA A 273 -16.45 -6.86 -3.35
CA ALA A 273 -16.39 -5.43 -3.63
C ALA A 273 -15.56 -5.07 -4.87
N GLY A 274 -14.55 -5.87 -5.22
CA GLY A 274 -13.63 -5.59 -6.32
C GLY A 274 -14.32 -5.32 -7.67
N PRO A 275 -15.17 -6.22 -8.17
CA PRO A 275 -15.89 -6.01 -9.43
C PRO A 275 -16.77 -4.76 -9.44
N CYS A 276 -17.19 -4.29 -8.26
CA CYS A 276 -18.01 -3.08 -8.10
C CYS A 276 -17.16 -1.79 -8.00
N GLY A 277 -15.83 -1.89 -8.08
CA GLY A 277 -14.92 -0.76 -7.94
C GLY A 277 -14.83 -0.22 -6.51
N ILE A 278 -14.99 -1.10 -5.51
CA ILE A 278 -14.80 -0.75 -4.09
C ILE A 278 -13.57 -1.53 -3.58
N HIS A 279 -12.61 -0.80 -3.06
CA HIS A 279 -11.30 -1.30 -2.70
C HIS A 279 -11.02 -1.08 -1.22
N LEU A 280 -10.40 -2.06 -0.55
CA LEU A 280 -10.10 -2.00 0.87
C LEU A 280 -8.60 -2.08 1.12
N ILE A 281 -8.05 -1.07 1.79
CA ILE A 281 -6.70 -1.08 2.35
C ILE A 281 -6.86 -1.21 3.86
N LEU A 282 -6.50 -2.37 4.39
CA LEU A 282 -6.63 -2.67 5.81
C LEU A 282 -5.26 -2.67 6.47
N ALA A 283 -5.04 -1.79 7.46
CA ALA A 283 -3.74 -1.62 8.09
C ALA A 283 -3.79 -1.77 9.61
N SER A 284 -2.70 -2.29 10.18
CA SER A 284 -2.53 -2.40 11.64
C SER A 284 -1.08 -2.31 12.08
N SER A 285 -0.85 -1.55 13.16
CA SER A 285 0.42 -1.57 13.90
C SER A 285 0.53 -2.74 14.89
N HIS A 286 -0.51 -3.56 15.00
CA HIS A 286 -0.59 -4.74 15.86
C HIS A 286 -0.79 -6.00 15.01
N PRO A 287 0.28 -6.57 14.45
CA PRO A 287 0.19 -7.64 13.45
C PRO A 287 -0.59 -8.88 13.90
N GLY A 288 -0.53 -9.21 15.18
CA GLY A 288 -1.29 -10.34 15.74
C GLY A 288 -2.81 -10.25 15.53
N SER A 289 -3.34 -9.03 15.35
CA SER A 289 -4.75 -8.80 15.07
C SER A 289 -5.16 -9.22 13.64
N LEU A 290 -4.20 -9.29 12.71
CA LEU A 290 -4.41 -9.67 11.30
C LEU A 290 -4.55 -11.19 11.11
N ARG A 291 -4.33 -11.98 12.17
CA ARG A 291 -4.41 -13.43 12.09
C ARG A 291 -5.80 -13.88 11.63
N GLY A 292 -5.83 -14.69 10.56
CA GLY A 292 -7.05 -15.20 9.93
C GLY A 292 -7.65 -14.30 8.86
N LEU A 293 -7.09 -13.10 8.59
CA LEU A 293 -7.50 -12.24 7.49
C LEU A 293 -6.65 -12.44 6.23
N TRP A 294 -5.41 -12.84 6.38
CA TRP A 294 -4.45 -12.94 5.28
C TRP A 294 -4.91 -13.85 4.13
N GLU A 295 -5.76 -14.85 4.42
CA GLU A 295 -6.31 -15.76 3.41
C GLU A 295 -7.27 -15.05 2.44
N SER A 296 -7.98 -14.03 2.92
CA SER A 296 -8.91 -13.22 2.11
C SER A 296 -8.25 -12.03 1.42
N PHE A 297 -6.96 -11.79 1.68
CA PHE A 297 -6.20 -10.70 1.07
C PHE A 297 -4.99 -11.27 0.33
N PRO A 298 -5.11 -11.54 -0.98
CA PRO A 298 -3.99 -12.04 -1.77
C PRO A 298 -2.78 -11.12 -1.74
N ALA A 299 -3.01 -9.81 -1.90
CA ALA A 299 -1.95 -8.82 -1.82
C ALA A 299 -1.71 -8.35 -0.38
N ARG A 300 -0.43 -8.38 0.04
CA ARG A 300 -0.05 -8.10 1.43
C ARG A 300 1.30 -7.41 1.52
N VAL A 301 1.40 -6.45 2.42
CA VAL A 301 2.64 -5.74 2.74
C VAL A 301 2.98 -5.93 4.21
N CYS A 302 4.16 -6.41 4.47
CA CYS A 302 4.72 -6.54 5.81
C CYS A 302 5.91 -5.59 5.95
N LEU A 303 5.77 -4.58 6.80
CA LEU A 303 6.89 -3.80 7.30
C LEU A 303 7.58 -4.58 8.43
N LYS A 304 8.64 -3.98 9.01
CA LYS A 304 9.34 -4.60 10.14
C LYS A 304 8.37 -4.99 11.26
N VAL A 305 8.50 -6.22 11.73
CA VAL A 305 7.75 -6.77 12.87
C VAL A 305 8.69 -7.26 13.97
N ALA A 306 8.16 -7.49 15.17
CA ALA A 306 8.95 -7.86 16.32
C ALA A 306 9.43 -9.32 16.30
N ASN A 307 8.64 -10.22 15.73
CA ASN A 307 8.89 -11.66 15.77
C ASN A 307 8.28 -12.36 14.54
N ALA A 308 8.66 -13.63 14.35
CA ALA A 308 8.20 -14.45 13.22
C ALA A 308 6.67 -14.74 13.25
N SER A 309 6.06 -14.79 14.43
CA SER A 309 4.59 -14.98 14.54
C SER A 309 3.83 -13.81 13.96
N ASP A 310 4.32 -12.59 14.15
CA ASP A 310 3.74 -11.38 13.58
C ASP A 310 3.92 -11.35 12.05
N SER A 311 5.08 -11.80 11.54
CA SER A 311 5.30 -11.96 10.11
C SER A 311 4.29 -12.94 9.50
N VAL A 312 4.11 -14.10 10.12
CA VAL A 312 3.14 -15.11 9.67
C VAL A 312 1.70 -14.58 9.70
N ALA A 313 1.37 -13.72 10.67
CA ALA A 313 0.03 -13.12 10.75
C ALA A 313 -0.27 -12.19 9.56
N ILE A 314 0.74 -11.63 8.89
CA ILE A 314 0.58 -10.75 7.72
C ILE A 314 0.83 -11.52 6.43
N LEU A 315 2.03 -12.11 6.30
CA LEU A 315 2.48 -12.73 5.05
C LEU A 315 2.05 -14.19 4.87
N GLY A 316 1.60 -14.87 5.95
CA GLY A 316 1.46 -16.31 5.96
C GLY A 316 2.80 -17.04 6.15
N GLN A 317 3.92 -16.33 6.17
CA GLN A 317 5.27 -16.87 6.30
C GLN A 317 6.20 -15.96 7.10
N LYS A 318 7.35 -16.50 7.51
CA LYS A 318 8.40 -15.77 8.22
C LYS A 318 9.13 -14.82 7.28
N GLY A 319 9.77 -13.79 7.82
CA GLY A 319 10.63 -12.88 7.06
C GLY A 319 10.56 -11.43 7.55
N GLY A 320 9.36 -10.92 7.89
CA GLY A 320 9.15 -9.53 8.32
C GLY A 320 9.99 -9.14 9.55
N GLU A 321 10.27 -10.09 10.45
CA GLU A 321 11.14 -9.89 11.60
C GLU A 321 12.62 -9.65 11.22
N THR A 322 12.98 -10.02 10.01
CA THR A 322 14.35 -9.82 9.50
C THR A 322 14.57 -8.45 8.88
N LEU A 323 13.50 -7.68 8.63
CA LEU A 323 13.59 -6.32 8.11
C LEU A 323 14.26 -5.40 9.13
N ARG A 324 15.23 -4.60 8.69
CA ARG A 324 16.07 -3.80 9.58
C ARG A 324 15.88 -2.30 9.43
N HIS A 325 15.58 -1.86 8.22
CA HIS A 325 15.49 -0.43 7.90
C HIS A 325 14.04 0.04 7.99
N LYS A 326 13.86 1.28 8.43
CA LYS A 326 12.54 1.93 8.38
C LYS A 326 12.07 2.03 6.93
N GLY A 327 10.81 1.65 6.68
CA GLY A 327 10.26 1.61 5.34
C GLY A 327 10.74 0.44 4.47
N ALA A 328 11.55 -0.49 4.99
CA ALA A 328 11.79 -1.76 4.32
C ALA A 328 10.52 -2.61 4.42
N VAL A 329 10.11 -3.21 3.31
CA VAL A 329 8.89 -4.00 3.23
C VAL A 329 9.12 -5.34 2.51
N TYR A 330 8.37 -6.34 2.90
CA TYR A 330 8.08 -7.50 2.08
C TYR A 330 6.69 -7.35 1.48
N TYR A 331 6.59 -7.48 0.17
CA TYR A 331 5.36 -7.36 -0.59
C TYR A 331 5.04 -8.69 -1.30
N LEU A 332 3.83 -9.19 -1.06
CA LEU A 332 3.20 -10.24 -1.84
C LEU A 332 2.17 -9.58 -2.77
N ASP A 333 2.32 -9.80 -4.06
CA ASP A 333 1.44 -9.22 -5.07
C ASP A 333 0.15 -10.03 -5.29
N GLY A 334 0.05 -11.21 -4.69
CA GLY A 334 -1.08 -12.12 -4.83
C GLY A 334 -0.96 -13.11 -5.99
N HIS A 335 0.04 -12.97 -6.85
CA HIS A 335 0.34 -13.89 -7.96
C HIS A 335 1.50 -14.82 -7.62
N ASP A 336 2.56 -14.28 -7.02
CA ASP A 336 3.75 -15.03 -6.60
C ASP A 336 3.69 -15.35 -5.09
N PRO A 337 3.95 -16.58 -4.67
CA PRO A 337 4.02 -16.95 -3.26
C PRO A 337 5.25 -16.37 -2.54
N ASP A 338 6.28 -15.96 -3.27
CA ASP A 338 7.51 -15.42 -2.70
C ASP A 338 7.44 -13.91 -2.53
N PRO A 339 7.61 -13.37 -1.29
CA PRO A 339 7.53 -11.95 -1.06
C PRO A 339 8.74 -11.21 -1.63
N GLN A 340 8.48 -10.15 -2.36
CA GLN A 340 9.51 -9.24 -2.86
C GLN A 340 10.01 -8.32 -1.74
N TYR A 341 11.33 -8.19 -1.61
CA TYR A 341 11.93 -7.18 -0.74
C TYR A 341 12.00 -5.84 -1.46
N LEU A 342 11.37 -4.81 -0.87
CA LEU A 342 11.33 -3.45 -1.41
C LEU A 342 11.71 -2.43 -0.34
N GLN A 343 12.10 -1.23 -0.79
CA GLN A 343 12.20 -0.05 0.04
C GLN A 343 11.06 0.90 -0.34
N SER A 344 10.20 1.21 0.61
CA SER A 344 9.08 2.14 0.38
C SER A 344 9.57 3.57 0.13
N GLY A 345 8.75 4.33 -0.59
CA GLY A 345 9.00 5.75 -0.79
C GLY A 345 8.75 6.54 0.48
N PHE A 346 9.67 7.45 0.81
CA PHE A 346 9.52 8.37 1.93
C PHE A 346 9.00 9.71 1.45
N VAL A 347 8.02 10.25 2.16
CA VAL A 347 7.49 11.59 1.97
C VAL A 347 7.51 12.32 3.31
N THR A 348 7.93 13.58 3.30
CA THR A 348 7.88 14.39 4.52
C THR A 348 6.47 14.95 4.74
N PRO A 349 6.04 15.20 5.99
CA PRO A 349 4.73 15.82 6.26
C PRO A 349 4.54 17.16 5.54
N ARG A 350 5.64 17.89 5.32
CA ARG A 350 5.62 19.16 4.58
C ARG A 350 5.35 18.98 3.08
N GLU A 351 5.88 17.91 2.49
CA GLU A 351 5.63 17.57 1.10
C GLU A 351 4.20 17.06 0.92
N ALA A 352 3.73 16.19 1.82
CA ALA A 352 2.34 15.72 1.83
C ALA A 352 1.35 16.90 1.86
N ARG A 353 1.58 17.87 2.76
CA ARG A 353 0.77 19.08 2.81
C ARG A 353 0.81 19.88 1.52
N ARG A 354 1.97 20.05 0.89
CA ARG A 354 2.07 20.75 -0.41
C ARG A 354 1.24 20.05 -1.49
N VAL A 355 1.22 18.71 -1.51
CA VAL A 355 0.39 17.95 -2.44
C VAL A 355 -1.09 18.23 -2.19
N ILE A 356 -1.54 18.16 -0.94
CA ILE A 356 -2.94 18.42 -0.56
C ILE A 356 -3.34 19.85 -0.95
N ASP A 357 -2.50 20.84 -0.65
CA ASP A 357 -2.77 22.25 -0.98
C ASP A 357 -2.85 22.49 -2.49
N ALA A 358 -1.99 21.82 -3.28
CA ALA A 358 -2.03 21.89 -4.74
C ALA A 358 -3.31 21.24 -5.30
N LEU A 359 -3.68 20.05 -4.81
CA LEU A 359 -4.91 19.36 -5.21
C LEU A 359 -6.15 20.19 -4.88
N ARG A 360 -6.20 20.78 -3.67
CA ARG A 360 -7.28 21.67 -3.25
C ARG A 360 -7.38 22.90 -4.15
N SER A 361 -6.25 23.53 -4.49
CA SER A 361 -6.22 24.71 -5.35
C SER A 361 -6.69 24.41 -6.76
N ASN A 362 -6.42 23.20 -7.28
CA ASN A 362 -6.84 22.76 -8.60
C ASN A 362 -8.30 22.31 -8.65
N TYR A 363 -8.92 22.11 -7.48
CA TYR A 363 -10.32 21.70 -7.38
C TYR A 363 -11.24 22.94 -7.37
N VAL A 364 -11.67 23.40 -8.51
CA VAL A 364 -12.40 24.67 -8.69
C VAL A 364 -13.90 24.43 -8.78
N ASN A 365 -14.67 23.76 -8.33
CA ASN A 365 -16.14 23.67 -8.37
C ASN A 365 -16.72 22.25 -8.18
N GLY A 366 -16.35 21.56 -7.11
CA GLY A 366 -17.07 20.36 -6.76
C GLY A 366 -17.84 20.55 -5.46
N ARG A 367 -19.13 20.41 -5.46
CA ARG A 367 -19.84 20.19 -4.21
C ARG A 367 -19.36 18.87 -3.61
N LYS A 368 -18.95 18.89 -2.35
CA LYS A 368 -18.72 17.70 -1.56
C LYS A 368 -20.05 16.92 -1.50
N ARG A 369 -20.19 15.89 -2.33
CA ARG A 369 -21.30 14.94 -2.20
C ARG A 369 -20.89 13.93 -1.16
N SER A 370 -21.52 13.96 0.02
CA SER A 370 -21.32 12.89 0.99
C SER A 370 -22.13 11.65 0.55
N ILE A 371 -21.61 10.48 0.90
CA ILE A 371 -22.34 9.22 0.69
C ILE A 371 -23.75 9.26 1.31
N PHE A 372 -23.94 10.07 2.34
CA PHE A 372 -25.20 10.23 3.05
C PHE A 372 -26.18 11.15 2.31
N GLU A 373 -25.69 12.13 1.54
CA GLU A 373 -26.51 12.98 0.67
C GLU A 373 -27.05 12.20 -0.52
N GLU A 374 -26.24 11.30 -1.11
CA GLU A 374 -26.71 10.41 -2.19
C GLU A 374 -27.83 9.45 -1.72
N ILE A 375 -27.79 9.00 -0.46
CA ILE A 375 -28.83 8.17 0.14
C ILE A 375 -30.12 8.98 0.42
N GLU A 376 -30.02 10.24 0.83
CA GLU A 376 -31.18 11.12 1.03
C GLU A 376 -31.90 11.43 -0.29
N ASP A 377 -31.16 11.65 -1.38
CA ASP A 377 -31.72 11.91 -2.71
C ASP A 377 -32.45 10.66 -3.26
N GLU A 378 -31.89 9.44 -3.07
CA GLU A 378 -32.55 8.19 -3.48
C GLU A 378 -33.80 7.87 -2.64
N ASP A 379 -33.83 8.22 -1.35
CA ASP A 379 -35.01 8.06 -0.49
C ASP A 379 -36.11 9.09 -0.86
N HIS A 380 -35.74 10.23 -1.42
CA HIS A 380 -36.69 11.25 -1.89
C HIS A 380 -37.37 10.78 -3.20
N ASP A 381 -36.62 10.22 -4.13
CA ASP A 381 -37.15 9.66 -5.39
C ASP A 381 -38.04 8.42 -5.15
N ARG A 382 -37.71 7.59 -4.15
CA ARG A 382 -38.56 6.45 -3.75
C ARG A 382 -39.85 6.89 -3.06
N LYS A 383 -39.86 8.01 -2.35
CA LYS A 383 -41.05 8.55 -1.69
C LYS A 383 -42.03 9.23 -2.66
N SER A 384 -41.56 9.70 -3.82
CA SER A 384 -42.41 10.21 -4.89
C SER A 384 -43.09 9.08 -5.68
N GLY A 385 -42.63 7.82 -5.53
CA GLY A 385 -43.07 6.64 -6.28
C GLY A 385 -43.87 5.59 -5.48
N SER A 386 -43.91 5.60 -4.15
CA SER A 386 -44.71 4.63 -3.37
C SER A 386 -44.95 5.10 -1.94
N SER A 387 -46.22 5.28 -1.61
CA SER A 387 -46.68 5.44 -0.22
C SER A 387 -46.65 4.08 0.50
N GLY A 388 -45.70 3.89 1.42
CA GLY A 388 -45.83 2.80 2.38
C GLY A 388 -44.54 2.14 2.87
N ARG A 389 -44.18 2.47 4.09
CA ARG A 389 -43.29 1.84 5.08
C ARG A 389 -41.95 2.53 5.33
N SER A 390 -42.00 3.42 6.30
CA SER A 390 -40.87 4.06 6.97
C SER A 390 -40.43 3.25 8.20
N GLY A 391 -39.17 3.21 8.52
CA GLY A 391 -38.79 2.86 9.90
C GLY A 391 -37.32 2.72 10.24
N GLY A 392 -36.47 2.34 9.30
CA GLY A 392 -35.10 1.95 9.66
C GLY A 392 -33.99 2.96 9.36
N SER A 393 -34.14 3.71 8.29
CA SER A 393 -33.05 4.53 7.73
C SER A 393 -32.86 5.87 8.47
N LYS A 394 -33.93 6.50 8.93
CA LYS A 394 -33.88 7.77 9.65
C LYS A 394 -33.09 7.76 10.96
N LYS A 395 -33.01 6.59 11.64
CA LYS A 395 -32.29 6.49 12.92
C LYS A 395 -30.76 6.46 12.77
N VAL A 396 -30.26 5.99 11.63
CA VAL A 396 -28.81 5.96 11.37
C VAL A 396 -28.30 7.33 10.93
N LEU A 397 -29.07 8.04 10.12
CA LEU A 397 -28.70 9.37 9.60
C LEU A 397 -28.72 10.47 10.67
N SER A 398 -29.72 10.45 11.58
CA SER A 398 -29.75 11.40 12.71
C SER A 398 -28.58 11.21 13.66
N PHE A 399 -28.05 10.03 13.74
CA PHE A 399 -26.96 9.64 14.61
C PHE A 399 -25.58 10.17 14.15
N LEU A 400 -25.44 10.41 12.85
CA LEU A 400 -24.21 10.95 12.24
C LEU A 400 -24.19 12.49 12.21
N ARG A 401 -25.36 13.14 12.36
CA ARG A 401 -25.47 14.60 12.41
C ARG A 401 -25.15 15.19 13.79
N ASP A 402 -25.39 14.45 14.87
CA ASP A 402 -25.22 15.00 16.24
C ASP A 402 -23.75 15.09 16.71
N ASP A 403 -22.79 14.44 16.02
CA ASP A 403 -21.37 14.50 16.36
C ASP A 403 -20.56 15.60 15.60
N SER A 404 -21.21 16.40 14.74
CA SER A 404 -20.54 17.49 13.99
C SER A 404 -20.73 18.89 14.62
N GLY A 405 -21.25 18.96 15.84
CA GLY A 405 -21.45 20.20 16.58
C GLY A 405 -20.84 20.13 17.97
N ASN A 406 -19.53 20.31 18.04
CA ASN A 406 -18.73 21.01 19.07
C ASN A 406 -17.24 20.90 18.70
#